data_24b97eacd954cbb88b175802292a8806
#
_entry.id   24b97eacd954cbb88b175802292a8806
#
_cell.length_a   1.000
_cell.length_b   1.000
_cell.length_c   1.000
_cell.angle_alpha   90.00
_cell.angle_beta   90.00
_cell.angle_gamma   90.00
#
_symmetry.space_group_name_H-M   'P 1'
#
loop_
_entity.id
_entity.type
_entity.pdbx_description
1 polymer ?
#
loop_
_entity_poly.entity_id
_entity_poly.type
_entity_poly.pdbx_seq_one_letter_code
_entity_poly.pdbx_strand_id
1 'polypeptide(L)'
;MIQVTGLSKNYGDKQALKNINLRLERGRVYGIAGENGAGKTTLFRCIAGLETCEGEIRADKDPLKNHLGLLPTEPYFFSRITGIEYIRLLCNARQKQAADIESRNIFELPLKRYASTYSTGMKKKLALTAILLQDNDYFILDEPFNGVDIQSNIVITELILSLKQRNKIIVVSSHIFSTLHDTCDEIHLLHEGTIQRSVQKDGFGALEAEMKEASVGKK
;
A
#
# COMPACT_ATOMS: atom_id res chain seq x y z
N MET A 1 12.85 0.43 -10.27
CA MET A 1 11.97 -0.61 -10.86
C MET A 1 11.81 -1.74 -9.85
N ILE A 2 10.60 -2.34 -9.76
CA ILE A 2 10.36 -3.63 -9.10
C ILE A 2 9.85 -4.60 -10.17
N GLN A 3 10.45 -5.78 -10.26
CA GLN A 3 10.04 -6.86 -11.15
C GLN A 3 9.63 -8.06 -10.31
N VAL A 4 8.41 -8.53 -10.50
CA VAL A 4 7.87 -9.76 -9.91
C VAL A 4 7.68 -10.77 -11.03
N THR A 5 8.22 -11.97 -10.88
CA THR A 5 8.16 -13.02 -11.91
C THR A 5 7.73 -14.34 -11.29
N GLY A 6 6.62 -14.89 -11.79
CA GLY A 6 6.12 -16.20 -11.40
C GLY A 6 5.74 -16.35 -9.92
N LEU A 7 5.40 -15.25 -9.23
CA LEU A 7 5.16 -15.26 -7.80
C LEU A 7 3.92 -16.09 -7.47
N SER A 8 4.12 -17.12 -6.64
CA SER A 8 3.06 -18.00 -6.14
C SER A 8 3.19 -18.18 -4.62
N LYS A 9 2.05 -18.31 -3.93
CA LYS A 9 1.99 -18.46 -2.47
C LYS A 9 0.89 -19.43 -2.08
N ASN A 10 1.27 -20.40 -1.26
CA ASN A 10 0.35 -21.35 -0.64
C ASN A 10 0.29 -21.14 0.89
N TYR A 11 -0.87 -21.32 1.48
CA TYR A 11 -1.10 -21.48 2.92
C TYR A 11 -1.77 -22.83 3.14
N GLY A 12 -0.98 -23.85 3.50
CA GLY A 12 -1.43 -25.24 3.46
C GLY A 12 -1.93 -25.60 2.06
N ASP A 13 -3.14 -26.12 1.96
CA ASP A 13 -3.76 -26.52 0.68
C ASP A 13 -4.36 -25.35 -0.12
N LYS A 14 -4.44 -24.15 0.49
CA LYS A 14 -5.00 -22.96 -0.15
C LYS A 14 -3.94 -22.22 -0.93
N GLN A 15 -4.06 -22.19 -2.26
CA GLN A 15 -3.23 -21.35 -3.12
C GLN A 15 -3.77 -19.92 -3.12
N ALA A 16 -3.05 -19.02 -2.43
CA ALA A 16 -3.43 -17.62 -2.28
C ALA A 16 -2.98 -16.73 -3.45
N LEU A 17 -1.86 -17.08 -4.09
CA LEU A 17 -1.34 -16.42 -5.29
C LEU A 17 -0.86 -17.46 -6.30
N LYS A 18 -1.10 -17.18 -7.59
CA LYS A 18 -0.86 -18.12 -8.70
C LYS A 18 -0.14 -17.41 -9.83
N ASN A 19 1.17 -17.63 -9.97
CA ASN A 19 2.00 -17.16 -11.09
C ASN A 19 1.84 -15.66 -11.40
N ILE A 20 1.93 -14.81 -10.38
CA ILE A 20 1.82 -13.36 -10.54
C ILE A 20 3.06 -12.80 -11.22
N ASN A 21 2.85 -12.01 -12.25
CA ASN A 21 3.89 -11.27 -12.97
C ASN A 21 3.54 -9.79 -12.99
N LEU A 22 4.45 -8.93 -12.47
CA LEU A 22 4.27 -7.49 -12.41
C LEU A 22 5.59 -6.78 -12.72
N ARG A 23 5.49 -5.66 -13.40
CA ARG A 23 6.60 -4.73 -13.62
C ARG A 23 6.18 -3.34 -13.19
N LEU A 24 6.84 -2.82 -12.15
CA LEU A 24 6.51 -1.54 -11.53
C LEU A 24 7.68 -0.56 -11.77
N GLU A 25 7.39 0.53 -12.46
CA GLU A 25 8.38 1.53 -12.86
C GLU A 25 8.31 2.77 -11.97
N ARG A 26 9.41 3.52 -11.89
CA ARG A 26 9.49 4.75 -11.09
C ARG A 26 8.59 5.86 -11.64
N GLY A 27 8.13 6.73 -10.74
CA GLY A 27 7.26 7.85 -11.10
C GLY A 27 5.85 7.44 -11.50
N ARG A 28 5.41 6.25 -11.07
CA ARG A 28 4.06 5.73 -11.36
C ARG A 28 3.36 5.22 -10.12
N VAL A 29 2.04 5.28 -10.15
CA VAL A 29 1.12 4.73 -9.17
C VAL A 29 0.38 3.55 -9.78
N TYR A 30 0.47 2.40 -9.14
CA TYR A 30 -0.16 1.14 -9.54
C TYR A 30 -1.29 0.78 -8.57
N GLY A 31 -2.47 0.53 -9.10
CA GLY A 31 -3.62 0.05 -8.35
C GLY A 31 -3.71 -1.48 -8.37
N ILE A 32 -3.95 -2.10 -7.21
CA ILE A 32 -4.36 -3.50 -7.15
C ILE A 32 -5.82 -3.54 -6.72
N ALA A 33 -6.71 -3.71 -7.71
CA ALA A 33 -8.14 -3.86 -7.49
C ALA A 33 -8.52 -5.32 -7.29
N GLY A 34 -9.49 -5.59 -6.42
CA GLY A 34 -10.00 -6.95 -6.20
C GLY A 34 -10.86 -7.05 -4.94
N GLU A 35 -11.72 -8.04 -4.90
CA GLU A 35 -12.59 -8.32 -3.76
C GLU A 35 -11.78 -8.69 -2.50
N ASN A 36 -12.42 -8.69 -1.34
CA ASN A 36 -11.81 -9.20 -0.12
C ASN A 36 -11.48 -10.69 -0.29
N GLY A 37 -10.25 -11.08 0.08
CA GLY A 37 -9.77 -12.44 -0.12
C GLY A 37 -9.14 -12.73 -1.49
N ALA A 38 -9.12 -11.79 -2.44
CA ALA A 38 -8.49 -11.97 -3.75
C ALA A 38 -6.98 -12.21 -3.72
N GLY A 39 -6.30 -11.88 -2.60
CA GLY A 39 -4.86 -12.08 -2.42
C GLY A 39 -4.03 -10.79 -2.34
N LYS A 40 -4.65 -9.59 -2.33
CA LYS A 40 -3.97 -8.29 -2.32
C LYS A 40 -2.94 -8.17 -1.18
N THR A 41 -3.37 -8.35 0.06
CA THR A 41 -2.49 -8.28 1.24
C THR A 41 -1.39 -9.35 1.20
N THR A 42 -1.70 -10.56 0.72
CA THR A 42 -0.69 -11.62 0.55
C THR A 42 0.37 -11.21 -0.46
N LEU A 43 -0.02 -10.65 -1.61
CA LEU A 43 0.90 -10.13 -2.62
C LEU A 43 1.82 -9.06 -2.04
N PHE A 44 1.28 -8.13 -1.29
CA PHE A 44 2.04 -7.05 -0.66
C PHE A 44 3.03 -7.57 0.40
N ARG A 45 2.61 -8.55 1.20
CA ARG A 45 3.48 -9.18 2.20
C ARG A 45 4.62 -9.98 1.55
N CYS A 46 4.37 -10.65 0.43
CA CYS A 46 5.41 -11.31 -0.36
C CYS A 46 6.40 -10.30 -0.93
N ILE A 47 5.93 -9.22 -1.57
CA ILE A 47 6.81 -8.17 -2.12
C ILE A 47 7.64 -7.50 -1.01
N ALA A 48 7.04 -7.29 0.17
CA ALA A 48 7.73 -6.71 1.32
C ALA A 48 8.71 -7.68 2.03
N GLY A 49 8.76 -8.94 1.60
CA GLY A 49 9.60 -9.98 2.24
C GLY A 49 9.12 -10.40 3.62
N LEU A 50 7.84 -10.18 3.94
CA LEU A 50 7.20 -10.61 5.19
C LEU A 50 6.61 -12.02 5.10
N GLU A 51 6.45 -12.54 3.88
CA GLU A 51 6.02 -13.91 3.60
C GLU A 51 6.96 -14.55 2.58
N THR A 52 7.24 -15.83 2.78
CA THR A 52 7.94 -16.63 1.78
C THR A 52 7.01 -16.94 0.60
N CYS A 53 7.53 -16.90 -0.61
CA CYS A 53 6.80 -17.23 -1.83
C CYS A 53 7.72 -17.95 -2.82
N GLU A 54 7.13 -18.59 -3.81
CA GLU A 54 7.81 -19.10 -4.99
C GLU A 54 7.92 -17.97 -6.03
N GLY A 55 8.83 -18.12 -6.99
CA GLY A 55 9.10 -17.10 -8.00
C GLY A 55 10.19 -16.14 -7.57
N GLU A 56 10.30 -15.03 -8.27
CA GLU A 56 11.39 -14.07 -8.06
C GLU A 56 10.87 -12.64 -7.93
N ILE A 57 11.46 -11.88 -6.99
CA ILE A 57 11.21 -10.44 -6.82
C ILE A 57 12.56 -9.73 -6.88
N ARG A 58 12.74 -8.88 -7.89
CA ARG A 58 13.93 -8.05 -8.07
C ARG A 58 13.59 -6.57 -7.96
N ALA A 59 14.49 -5.78 -7.45
CA ALA A 59 14.38 -4.33 -7.41
C ALA A 59 15.70 -3.67 -7.82
N ASP A 60 15.63 -2.42 -8.28
CA ASP A 60 16.84 -1.63 -8.60
C ASP A 60 17.58 -1.12 -7.36
N LYS A 61 17.00 -1.31 -6.16
CA LYS A 61 17.68 -1.16 -4.87
C LYS A 61 17.50 -2.42 -4.03
N ASP A 62 18.60 -3.00 -3.60
CA ASP A 62 18.64 -4.25 -2.84
C ASP A 62 19.36 -4.05 -1.49
N PRO A 63 18.86 -4.64 -0.41
CA PRO A 63 17.62 -5.44 -0.34
C PRO A 63 16.37 -4.55 -0.35
N LEU A 64 15.38 -4.94 -1.18
CA LEU A 64 14.11 -4.21 -1.38
C LEU A 64 13.46 -3.76 -0.07
N LYS A 65 13.44 -4.64 0.94
CA LYS A 65 12.86 -4.37 2.26
C LYS A 65 13.45 -3.13 2.95
N ASN A 66 14.69 -2.72 2.65
CA ASN A 66 15.33 -1.55 3.24
C ASN A 66 14.94 -0.24 2.57
N HIS A 67 14.23 -0.31 1.46
CA HIS A 67 13.80 0.83 0.64
C HIS A 67 12.28 0.90 0.49
N LEU A 68 11.54 -0.01 1.13
CA LEU A 68 10.09 -0.15 1.01
C LEU A 68 9.38 0.32 2.28
N GLY A 69 8.45 1.26 2.15
CA GLY A 69 7.45 1.60 3.15
C GLY A 69 6.18 0.80 2.90
N LEU A 70 5.79 -0.03 3.87
CA LEU A 70 4.53 -0.77 3.83
C LEU A 70 3.53 -0.18 4.83
N LEU A 71 2.38 0.28 4.35
CA LEU A 71 1.21 0.55 5.16
C LEU A 71 0.30 -0.68 5.09
N PRO A 72 0.18 -1.49 6.14
CA PRO A 72 -0.77 -2.60 6.16
C PRO A 72 -2.20 -2.09 6.35
N THR A 73 -3.20 -2.92 6.01
CA THR A 73 -4.63 -2.61 6.22
C THR A 73 -4.90 -2.25 7.66
N GLU A 74 -4.32 -3.00 8.61
CA GLU A 74 -4.38 -2.77 10.05
C GLU A 74 -2.97 -2.64 10.63
N PRO A 75 -2.49 -1.41 10.89
CA PRO A 75 -1.18 -1.21 11.50
C PRO A 75 -1.15 -1.69 12.94
N TYR A 76 -0.08 -2.42 13.29
CA TYR A 76 0.15 -2.88 14.66
C TYR A 76 0.89 -1.83 15.49
N PHE A 77 0.49 -1.67 16.74
CA PHE A 77 1.14 -0.80 17.71
C PHE A 77 1.34 -1.51 19.06
N PHE A 78 2.49 -1.30 19.67
CA PHE A 78 2.71 -1.74 21.04
C PHE A 78 1.78 -1.00 22.00
N SER A 79 1.32 -1.65 23.06
CA SER A 79 0.30 -1.13 23.98
C SER A 79 0.64 0.20 24.65
N ARG A 80 1.93 0.44 24.91
CA ARG A 80 2.44 1.64 25.60
C ARG A 80 3.43 2.44 24.76
N ILE A 81 3.19 2.55 23.45
CA ILE A 81 4.00 3.40 22.56
C ILE A 81 3.23 4.67 22.23
N THR A 82 3.86 5.82 22.37
CA THR A 82 3.31 7.11 21.92
C THR A 82 3.49 7.26 20.40
N GLY A 83 2.73 8.18 19.78
CA GLY A 83 2.86 8.44 18.35
C GLY A 83 4.27 8.82 17.93
N ILE A 84 4.93 9.69 18.72
CA ILE A 84 6.31 10.12 18.43
C ILE A 84 7.33 8.98 18.60
N GLU A 85 7.16 8.13 19.61
CA GLU A 85 8.04 6.97 19.82
C GLU A 85 7.86 5.95 18.69
N TYR A 86 6.64 5.72 18.21
CA TYR A 86 6.38 4.85 17.08
C TYR A 86 7.10 5.33 15.81
N ILE A 87 7.00 6.63 15.49
CA ILE A 87 7.70 7.20 14.34
C ILE A 87 9.21 7.02 14.49
N ARG A 88 9.77 7.37 15.65
CA ARG A 88 11.20 7.21 15.94
C ARG A 88 11.66 5.77 15.82
N LEU A 89 10.88 4.82 16.35
CA LEU A 89 11.18 3.39 16.26
C LEU A 89 11.33 2.94 14.81
N LEU A 90 10.36 3.29 13.96
CA LEU A 90 10.38 2.89 12.55
C LEU A 90 11.49 3.60 11.75
N CYS A 91 11.77 4.87 12.03
CA CYS A 91 12.88 5.59 11.40
C CYS A 91 14.25 5.00 11.83
N ASN A 92 14.42 4.73 13.13
CA ASN A 92 15.66 4.15 13.67
C ASN A 92 15.93 2.75 13.10
N ALA A 93 14.89 1.92 12.91
CA ALA A 93 15.00 0.61 12.25
C ALA A 93 15.56 0.70 10.82
N ARG A 94 15.46 1.88 10.20
CA ARG A 94 16.03 2.21 8.87
C ARG A 94 17.31 3.05 8.96
N GLN A 95 17.88 3.22 10.15
CA GLN A 95 19.05 4.09 10.38
C GLN A 95 18.82 5.53 9.89
N LYS A 96 17.57 5.99 9.90
CA LYS A 96 17.16 7.35 9.57
C LYS A 96 16.90 8.15 10.84
N GLN A 97 17.43 9.36 10.90
CA GLN A 97 17.05 10.28 11.97
C GLN A 97 15.69 10.89 11.67
N ALA A 98 14.76 10.72 12.59
CA ALA A 98 13.45 11.38 12.50
C ALA A 98 13.59 12.81 13.01
N ALA A 99 14.14 13.70 12.18
CA ALA A 99 14.21 15.14 12.48
C ALA A 99 12.83 15.79 12.24
N ASP A 100 12.53 16.81 13.03
CA ASP A 100 11.37 17.69 12.86
C ASP A 100 10.02 16.95 12.73
N ILE A 101 9.82 15.89 13.52
CA ILE A 101 8.59 15.08 13.47
C ILE A 101 7.33 15.93 13.63
N GLU A 102 7.37 16.93 14.52
CA GLU A 102 6.20 17.78 14.82
C GLU A 102 5.82 18.63 13.60
N SER A 103 6.79 19.24 12.90
CA SER A 103 6.52 20.02 11.68
C SER A 103 6.09 19.19 10.49
N ARG A 104 6.44 17.89 10.49
CA ARG A 104 6.09 16.93 9.45
C ARG A 104 4.85 16.09 9.79
N ASN A 105 4.13 16.44 10.84
CA ASN A 105 2.89 15.80 11.28
C ASN A 105 1.70 16.34 10.45
N ILE A 106 1.65 15.98 9.17
CA ILE A 106 0.67 16.47 8.20
C ILE A 106 -0.79 16.18 8.55
N PHE A 107 -1.04 15.25 9.46
CA PHE A 107 -2.37 14.88 9.93
C PHE A 107 -2.72 15.44 11.30
N GLU A 108 -1.89 16.32 11.86
CA GLU A 108 -2.09 16.98 13.16
C GLU A 108 -2.39 16.00 14.31
N LEU A 109 -1.73 14.83 14.29
CA LEU A 109 -1.95 13.79 15.29
C LEU A 109 -1.41 14.21 16.66
N PRO A 110 -2.06 13.83 17.77
CA PRO A 110 -1.58 14.11 19.14
C PRO A 110 -0.40 13.18 19.50
N LEU A 111 0.78 13.42 18.94
CA LEU A 111 1.94 12.53 18.95
C LEU A 111 2.44 12.14 20.35
N LYS A 112 2.12 12.93 21.40
CA LYS A 112 2.49 12.63 22.78
C LYS A 112 1.55 11.66 23.49
N ARG A 113 0.41 11.29 22.87
CA ARG A 113 -0.54 10.31 23.40
C ARG A 113 -0.16 8.89 22.96
N TYR A 114 -0.58 7.90 23.74
CA TYR A 114 -0.40 6.50 23.36
C TYR A 114 -1.18 6.14 22.10
N ALA A 115 -0.53 5.45 21.15
CA ALA A 115 -1.14 5.03 19.90
C ALA A 115 -2.32 4.05 20.12
N SER A 116 -2.33 3.34 21.24
CA SER A 116 -3.47 2.48 21.65
C SER A 116 -4.78 3.26 21.83
N THR A 117 -4.71 4.56 22.15
CA THR A 117 -5.89 5.43 22.34
C THR A 117 -6.38 6.07 21.03
N TYR A 118 -5.70 5.84 19.92
CA TYR A 118 -6.07 6.39 18.63
C TYR A 118 -7.24 5.63 18.00
N SER A 119 -8.09 6.35 17.26
CA SER A 119 -9.08 5.70 16.37
C SER A 119 -8.38 4.90 15.27
N THR A 120 -9.11 4.03 14.59
CA THR A 120 -8.58 3.26 13.46
C THR A 120 -7.97 4.18 12.38
N GLY A 121 -8.67 5.25 12.01
CA GLY A 121 -8.16 6.24 11.05
C GLY A 121 -6.90 6.96 11.55
N MET A 122 -6.84 7.36 12.83
CA MET A 122 -5.63 7.97 13.41
C MET A 122 -4.45 7.01 13.42
N LYS A 123 -4.66 5.73 13.72
CA LYS A 123 -3.62 4.69 13.66
C LYS A 123 -3.05 4.55 12.25
N LYS A 124 -3.91 4.54 11.24
CA LYS A 124 -3.50 4.48 9.83
C LYS A 124 -2.70 5.71 9.43
N LYS A 125 -3.17 6.92 9.79
CA LYS A 125 -2.46 8.18 9.57
C LYS A 125 -1.08 8.20 10.25
N LEU A 126 -0.96 7.68 11.47
CA LEU A 126 0.32 7.56 12.18
C LEU A 126 1.29 6.62 11.46
N ALA A 127 0.83 5.44 11.05
CA ALA A 127 1.66 4.49 10.32
C ALA A 127 2.12 5.06 8.97
N LEU A 128 1.23 5.76 8.25
CA LEU A 128 1.56 6.45 7.00
C LEU A 128 2.61 7.55 7.23
N THR A 129 2.44 8.38 8.25
CA THR A 129 3.45 9.40 8.64
C THR A 129 4.81 8.76 8.90
N ALA A 130 4.85 7.65 9.62
CA ALA A 130 6.11 6.97 9.95
C ALA A 130 6.84 6.46 8.70
N ILE A 131 6.14 5.81 7.75
CA ILE A 131 6.78 5.30 6.53
C ILE A 131 7.22 6.42 5.57
N LEU A 132 6.56 7.59 5.61
CA LEU A 132 6.98 8.76 4.85
C LEU A 132 8.30 9.35 5.38
N LEU A 133 8.45 9.36 6.71
CA LEU A 133 9.64 9.89 7.36
C LEU A 133 10.87 8.99 7.20
N GLN A 134 10.70 7.74 6.78
CA GLN A 134 11.78 6.81 6.46
C GLN A 134 12.49 7.10 5.14
N ASP A 135 11.98 8.02 4.30
CA ASP A 135 12.53 8.34 2.98
C ASP A 135 12.69 7.10 2.09
N ASN A 136 11.62 6.33 1.94
CA ASN A 136 11.60 5.13 1.13
C ASN A 136 11.59 5.46 -0.38
N ASP A 137 12.03 4.49 -1.21
CA ASP A 137 11.96 4.56 -2.67
C ASP A 137 10.68 3.94 -3.22
N TYR A 138 10.12 3.00 -2.47
CA TYR A 138 8.94 2.22 -2.81
C TYR A 138 7.92 2.32 -1.70
N PHE A 139 6.65 2.42 -2.06
CA PHE A 139 5.53 2.48 -1.13
C PHE A 139 4.47 1.47 -1.53
N ILE A 140 4.06 0.63 -0.59
CA ILE A 140 2.90 -0.25 -0.71
C ILE A 140 1.89 0.19 0.34
N LEU A 141 0.71 0.59 -0.13
CA LEU A 141 -0.37 1.12 0.70
C LEU A 141 -1.58 0.21 0.60
N ASP A 142 -1.79 -0.65 1.62
CA ASP A 142 -2.89 -1.61 1.64
C ASP A 142 -4.14 -0.96 2.23
N GLU A 143 -5.13 -0.68 1.38
CA GLU A 143 -6.40 -0.01 1.71
C GLU A 143 -6.19 1.32 2.48
N PRO A 144 -5.38 2.27 1.96
CA PRO A 144 -5.01 3.48 2.70
C PRO A 144 -6.21 4.38 3.02
N PHE A 145 -7.27 4.33 2.23
CA PHE A 145 -8.46 5.17 2.36
C PHE A 145 -9.53 4.58 3.29
N ASN A 146 -9.43 3.29 3.62
CA ASN A 146 -10.45 2.61 4.43
C ASN A 146 -10.40 3.06 5.91
N GLY A 147 -11.53 3.51 6.43
CA GLY A 147 -11.70 3.95 7.82
C GLY A 147 -11.08 5.32 8.13
N VAL A 148 -10.81 6.12 7.09
CA VAL A 148 -10.27 7.48 7.19
C VAL A 148 -11.36 8.49 6.78
N ASP A 149 -11.35 9.67 7.37
CA ASP A 149 -12.30 10.75 7.06
C ASP A 149 -12.01 11.38 5.68
N ILE A 150 -12.99 12.09 5.12
CA ILE A 150 -12.93 12.69 3.79
C ILE A 150 -11.74 13.65 3.64
N GLN A 151 -11.50 14.49 4.64
CA GLN A 151 -10.41 15.47 4.58
C GLN A 151 -9.05 14.76 4.56
N SER A 152 -8.87 13.74 5.37
CA SER A 152 -7.66 12.92 5.36
C SER A 152 -7.49 12.13 4.06
N ASN A 153 -8.58 11.70 3.41
CA ASN A 153 -8.51 11.08 2.09
C ASN A 153 -7.93 12.01 1.01
N ILE A 154 -8.30 13.31 1.05
CA ILE A 154 -7.72 14.33 0.17
C ILE A 154 -6.20 14.42 0.41
N VAL A 155 -5.78 14.54 1.68
CA VAL A 155 -4.36 14.61 2.05
C VAL A 155 -3.60 13.36 1.59
N ILE A 156 -4.16 12.17 1.76
CA ILE A 156 -3.54 10.91 1.29
C ILE A 156 -3.39 10.89 -0.24
N THR A 157 -4.40 11.37 -0.97
CA THR A 157 -4.36 11.47 -2.42
C THR A 157 -3.25 12.42 -2.89
N GLU A 158 -3.18 13.63 -2.33
CA GLU A 158 -2.13 14.60 -2.64
C GLU A 158 -0.73 14.06 -2.31
N LEU A 159 -0.60 13.33 -1.21
CA LEU A 159 0.62 12.67 -0.81
C LEU A 159 1.07 11.64 -1.84
N ILE A 160 0.18 10.75 -2.29
CA ILE A 160 0.46 9.75 -3.32
C ILE A 160 0.96 10.43 -4.60
N LEU A 161 0.28 11.49 -5.04
CA LEU A 161 0.67 12.27 -6.22
C LEU A 161 2.02 12.98 -6.04
N SER A 162 2.31 13.51 -4.86
CA SER A 162 3.61 14.10 -4.52
C SER A 162 4.74 13.06 -4.57
N LEU A 163 4.52 11.86 -4.03
CA LEU A 163 5.49 10.76 -4.11
C LEU A 163 5.77 10.34 -5.55
N LYS A 164 4.74 10.29 -6.40
CA LYS A 164 4.88 10.05 -7.83
C LYS A 164 5.77 11.11 -8.50
N GLN A 165 5.53 12.39 -8.24
CA GLN A 165 6.34 13.49 -8.77
C GLN A 165 7.81 13.41 -8.31
N ARG A 166 8.06 12.85 -7.13
CA ARG A 166 9.41 12.57 -6.59
C ARG A 166 10.02 11.29 -7.13
N ASN A 167 9.49 10.75 -8.23
CA ASN A 167 9.99 9.56 -8.92
C ASN A 167 10.02 8.28 -8.05
N LYS A 168 9.07 8.17 -7.08
CA LYS A 168 8.90 6.97 -6.27
C LYS A 168 8.01 5.94 -7.00
N ILE A 169 8.03 4.69 -6.56
CA ILE A 169 7.07 3.66 -6.98
C ILE A 169 6.01 3.55 -5.89
N ILE A 170 4.76 3.66 -6.26
CA ILE A 170 3.64 3.56 -5.32
C ILE A 170 2.69 2.45 -5.80
N VAL A 171 2.36 1.52 -4.90
CA VAL A 171 1.34 0.50 -5.12
C VAL A 171 0.23 0.71 -4.10
N VAL A 172 -1.01 0.82 -4.57
CA VAL A 172 -2.18 1.07 -3.72
C VAL A 172 -3.19 -0.04 -3.94
N SER A 173 -3.71 -0.64 -2.89
CA SER A 173 -4.89 -1.47 -3.01
C SER A 173 -6.16 -0.72 -2.64
N SER A 174 -7.25 -1.05 -3.29
CA SER A 174 -8.59 -0.68 -2.85
C SER A 174 -9.62 -1.68 -3.40
N HIS A 175 -10.70 -1.87 -2.65
CA HIS A 175 -11.92 -2.49 -3.13
C HIS A 175 -12.92 -1.46 -3.69
N ILE A 176 -12.62 -0.16 -3.57
CA ILE A 176 -13.40 0.96 -4.10
C ILE A 176 -12.70 1.50 -5.35
N PHE A 177 -13.28 1.27 -6.52
CA PHE A 177 -12.65 1.60 -7.80
C PHE A 177 -12.34 3.10 -7.96
N SER A 178 -13.26 3.98 -7.54
CA SER A 178 -13.09 5.43 -7.69
C SER A 178 -11.81 5.95 -7.01
N THR A 179 -11.42 5.38 -5.88
CA THR A 179 -10.18 5.79 -5.18
C THR A 179 -8.92 5.44 -5.99
N LEU A 180 -8.92 4.34 -6.75
CA LEU A 180 -7.83 3.97 -7.65
C LEU A 180 -7.85 4.80 -8.94
N HIS A 181 -9.04 5.09 -9.48
CA HIS A 181 -9.23 5.90 -10.69
C HIS A 181 -8.55 7.26 -10.58
N ASP A 182 -8.65 7.93 -9.42
CA ASP A 182 -8.15 9.28 -9.22
C ASP A 182 -6.62 9.34 -9.02
N THR A 183 -6.03 8.25 -8.52
CA THR A 183 -4.61 8.23 -8.11
C THR A 183 -3.71 7.44 -9.03
N CYS A 184 -4.20 6.36 -9.68
CA CYS A 184 -3.38 5.38 -10.37
C CYS A 184 -3.12 5.74 -11.84
N ASP A 185 -1.99 5.26 -12.36
CA ASP A 185 -1.64 5.27 -13.80
C ASP A 185 -2.01 3.96 -14.47
N GLU A 186 -2.00 2.87 -13.69
CA GLU A 186 -2.31 1.52 -14.14
C GLU A 186 -3.01 0.76 -13.01
N ILE A 187 -4.05 -0.01 -13.35
CA ILE A 187 -4.77 -0.87 -12.40
C ILE A 187 -4.65 -2.32 -12.84
N HIS A 188 -4.24 -3.18 -11.90
CA HIS A 188 -4.22 -4.63 -12.05
C HIS A 188 -5.41 -5.23 -11.30
N LEU A 189 -6.26 -5.96 -12.00
CA LEU A 189 -7.41 -6.66 -11.42
C LEU A 189 -6.94 -8.02 -10.90
N LEU A 190 -6.89 -8.17 -9.58
CA LEU A 190 -6.56 -9.41 -8.90
C LEU A 190 -7.84 -10.16 -8.51
N HIS A 191 -7.98 -11.39 -8.98
CA HIS A 191 -9.10 -12.27 -8.68
C HIS A 191 -8.59 -13.68 -8.41
N GLU A 192 -9.01 -14.28 -7.30
CA GLU A 192 -8.61 -15.65 -6.87
C GLU A 192 -7.11 -15.95 -7.01
N GLY A 193 -6.29 -14.98 -6.62
CA GLY A 193 -4.83 -15.10 -6.61
C GLY A 193 -4.16 -14.94 -7.98
N THR A 194 -4.87 -14.51 -9.02
CA THR A 194 -4.32 -14.27 -10.37
C THR A 194 -4.60 -12.82 -10.83
N ILE A 195 -3.65 -12.23 -11.59
CA ILE A 195 -3.90 -10.98 -12.31
C ILE A 195 -4.69 -11.34 -13.57
N GLN A 196 -5.97 -10.98 -13.59
CA GLN A 196 -6.86 -11.24 -14.72
C GLN A 196 -6.64 -10.22 -15.85
N ARG A 197 -6.38 -8.98 -15.49
CA ARG A 197 -6.24 -7.87 -16.44
C ARG A 197 -5.38 -6.75 -15.84
N SER A 198 -4.64 -6.08 -16.70
CA SER A 198 -3.94 -4.83 -16.40
C SER A 198 -4.43 -3.75 -17.37
N VAL A 199 -4.81 -2.60 -16.84
CA VAL A 199 -5.44 -1.53 -17.60
C VAL A 199 -4.75 -0.21 -17.31
N GLN A 200 -4.38 0.52 -18.35
CA GLN A 200 -3.84 1.88 -18.25
C GLN A 200 -4.99 2.89 -18.04
N LYS A 201 -4.65 4.10 -17.66
CA LYS A 201 -5.60 5.14 -17.24
C LYS A 201 -6.70 5.44 -18.27
N ASP A 202 -6.41 5.36 -19.55
CA ASP A 202 -7.36 5.54 -20.64
C ASP A 202 -8.46 4.47 -20.71
N GLY A 203 -8.17 3.27 -20.18
CA GLY A 203 -9.13 2.17 -20.11
C GLY A 203 -9.94 2.06 -18.80
N PHE A 204 -9.75 2.96 -17.82
CA PHE A 204 -10.38 2.85 -16.51
C PHE A 204 -11.91 2.94 -16.55
N GLY A 205 -12.47 3.77 -17.44
CA GLY A 205 -13.93 3.89 -17.58
C GLY A 205 -14.60 2.58 -18.02
N ALA A 206 -13.98 1.83 -18.93
CA ALA A 206 -14.47 0.53 -19.37
C ALA A 206 -14.36 -0.51 -18.24
N LEU A 207 -13.24 -0.52 -17.51
CA LEU A 207 -13.04 -1.42 -16.38
C LEU A 207 -14.08 -1.17 -15.27
N GLU A 208 -14.40 0.09 -14.98
CA GLU A 208 -15.41 0.44 -13.98
C GLU A 208 -16.80 -0.05 -14.36
N ALA A 209 -17.18 0.09 -15.64
CA ALA A 209 -18.46 -0.41 -16.16
C ALA A 209 -18.56 -1.93 -16.00
N GLU A 210 -17.54 -2.68 -16.40
CA GLU A 210 -17.47 -4.14 -16.25
C GLU A 210 -17.61 -4.59 -14.77
N MET A 211 -16.90 -3.90 -13.85
CA MET A 211 -16.96 -4.22 -12.42
C MET A 211 -18.35 -3.95 -11.83
N LYS A 212 -19.04 -2.89 -12.27
CA LYS A 212 -20.42 -2.60 -11.85
C LYS A 212 -21.40 -3.66 -12.36
N GLU A 213 -21.31 -4.08 -13.61
CA GLU A 213 -22.14 -5.15 -14.19
C GLU A 213 -21.94 -6.48 -13.46
N ALA A 214 -20.70 -6.88 -13.19
CA ALA A 214 -20.38 -8.10 -12.47
C ALA A 214 -20.92 -8.09 -11.02
N SER A 215 -21.02 -6.91 -10.39
CA SER A 215 -21.55 -6.76 -9.03
C SER A 215 -23.09 -6.83 -8.99
N VAL A 216 -23.78 -6.42 -10.03
CA VAL A 216 -25.26 -6.46 -10.16
C VAL A 216 -25.76 -7.86 -10.52
N GLY A 217 -24.99 -8.62 -11.29
CA GLY A 217 -25.34 -10.00 -11.72
C GLY A 217 -25.19 -11.09 -10.64
N LYS A 218 -24.67 -10.75 -9.46
CA LYS A 218 -24.48 -11.67 -8.32
C LYS A 218 -25.63 -11.61 -7.29
N LYS A 219 -26.79 -11.01 -7.61
CA LYS A 219 -27.98 -11.00 -6.75
C LYS A 219 -28.96 -12.08 -7.15
#